data_17ed6bfd7bbadd9717cc806af73325f4
#
_entry.id   17ed6bfd7bbadd9717cc806af73325f4
#
_cell.length_a   1.000
_cell.length_b   1.000
_cell.length_c   1.000
_cell.angle_alpha   90.00
_cell.angle_beta   90.00
_cell.angle_gamma   90.00
#
_symmetry.space_group_name_H-M   'P 1'
#
loop_
_entity.id
_entity.type
_entity.pdbx_description
1 polymer ?
#
loop_
_entity_poly.entity_id
_entity_poly.type
_entity_poly.pdbx_seq_one_letter_code
_entity_poly.pdbx_strand_id
1 'polypeptide(L)'
;MSQHPDINDNINGANTTDEQNPNSTNPMNPEAQATTDTAISIDADASSQNEPTEGKHIRIVNTFMKRRTHMNKNAELALTAPEFAHYLVNNSFGDGNLDGINDLRVLFADSPNGSDAPLTVEIGFGLGDSFIEMAAAEPTRNFVGVEVHEPGIGKCAYMAGTQGLTNVKIINGDAIQLLKQLPENHIDRIQLYFPDPWQKKRHYKRRFVSPERMAIVTRSLKQGGWFHTATDWEHYAFWMVEVLDGFAGLTNQAGAGNFTDRPDFRPMTKFERRGLERGHGVWDLIYIKD
;
A
#
# COMPACT_ATOMS: atom_id res chain seq x y z
N MET A 1 -4.31 -12.18 66.21
CA MET A 1 -3.36 -13.21 66.69
C MET A 1 -2.54 -13.51 65.49
N SER A 2 -1.36 -12.87 65.44
CA SER A 2 -0.03 -13.41 65.77
C SER A 2 0.52 -14.24 64.60
N GLN A 3 1.68 -14.08 64.02
CA GLN A 3 2.87 -13.24 64.23
C GLN A 3 3.78 -13.46 63.03
N HIS A 4 4.48 -12.42 62.62
CA HIS A 4 5.78 -12.53 61.96
C HIS A 4 6.81 -13.15 62.87
N PRO A 5 7.96 -13.64 62.39
CA PRO A 5 9.18 -12.83 62.38
C PRO A 5 10.03 -13.06 61.11
N ASP A 6 10.67 -12.09 60.52
CA ASP A 6 11.89 -11.32 60.74
C ASP A 6 13.25 -12.07 60.72
N ILE A 7 14.13 -11.56 59.80
CA ILE A 7 15.59 -11.24 59.96
C ILE A 7 16.57 -12.43 59.77
N ASN A 8 17.55 -12.37 58.84
CA ASN A 8 18.83 -11.67 58.99
C ASN A 8 19.76 -11.85 57.79
N ASP A 9 20.31 -10.75 57.37
CA ASP A 9 21.67 -10.40 56.97
C ASP A 9 22.78 -11.45 56.90
N ASN A 10 23.56 -11.36 55.81
CA ASN A 10 25.03 -11.15 55.89
C ASN A 10 25.61 -10.87 54.49
N ILE A 11 26.04 -9.72 54.22
CA ILE A 11 27.29 -8.95 54.09
C ILE A 11 28.52 -9.75 53.63
N ASN A 12 29.11 -9.15 52.59
CA ASN A 12 30.51 -9.04 52.20
C ASN A 12 31.07 -9.86 51.07
N GLY A 13 31.66 -9.10 50.17
CA GLY A 13 32.76 -9.53 49.31
C GLY A 13 32.91 -8.73 48.03
N ALA A 14 33.52 -7.55 48.14
CA ALA A 14 33.98 -6.75 47.02
C ALA A 14 35.02 -7.51 46.17
N ASN A 15 34.94 -7.38 44.86
CA ASN A 15 36.15 -7.08 44.11
C ASN A 15 35.84 -6.42 42.75
N THR A 16 36.49 -5.31 42.61
CA THR A 16 36.65 -4.47 41.43
C THR A 16 37.44 -5.19 40.34
N THR A 17 36.98 -5.07 39.09
CA THR A 17 37.91 -4.78 37.98
C THR A 17 37.10 -4.17 36.84
N ASP A 18 37.50 -2.96 36.48
CA ASP A 18 37.27 -2.26 35.22
C ASP A 18 37.56 -3.14 34.03
N GLU A 19 36.63 -3.12 33.02
CA GLU A 19 37.08 -3.17 31.64
C GLU A 19 36.12 -2.42 30.75
N GLN A 20 36.67 -1.50 30.05
CA GLN A 20 36.22 -0.46 29.19
C GLN A 20 35.43 -0.98 27.98
N ASN A 21 34.34 -0.32 27.70
CA ASN A 21 33.66 -0.36 26.41
C ASN A 21 34.41 0.55 25.41
N PRO A 22 34.88 0.06 24.28
CA PRO A 22 35.30 0.94 23.19
C PRO A 22 34.18 1.08 22.16
N ASN A 23 33.61 2.25 22.17
CA ASN A 23 32.91 2.87 21.05
C ASN A 23 33.80 2.83 19.82
N SER A 24 33.50 2.01 18.81
CA SER A 24 34.15 2.06 17.51
C SER A 24 33.23 2.66 16.49
N THR A 25 33.33 3.96 16.40
CA THR A 25 32.96 4.73 15.20
C THR A 25 33.86 4.28 14.06
N ASN A 26 33.25 3.71 13.02
CA ASN A 26 33.94 3.38 11.78
C ASN A 26 33.79 4.58 10.83
N PRO A 27 34.87 5.29 10.46
CA PRO A 27 34.79 6.38 9.50
C PRO A 27 34.68 5.82 8.08
N MET A 28 33.77 6.37 7.31
CA MET A 28 33.70 6.20 5.87
C MET A 28 35.05 6.54 5.22
N ASN A 29 35.50 5.66 4.38
CA ASN A 29 36.63 5.87 3.49
C ASN A 29 36.15 6.56 2.19
N PRO A 30 36.61 7.75 1.85
CA PRO A 30 36.28 8.41 0.60
C PRO A 30 37.40 8.19 -0.41
N GLU A 31 37.35 7.07 -1.14
CA GLU A 31 38.11 6.93 -2.39
C GLU A 31 37.46 5.87 -3.29
N ALA A 32 36.56 6.31 -4.16
CA ALA A 32 36.26 5.63 -5.41
C ALA A 32 36.15 6.69 -6.49
N GLN A 33 37.15 6.66 -7.32
CA GLN A 33 37.48 7.53 -8.42
C GLN A 33 36.32 7.84 -9.37
N ALA A 34 36.29 9.11 -9.77
CA ALA A 34 35.55 9.61 -10.91
C ALA A 34 35.95 8.85 -12.18
N THR A 35 34.97 8.30 -12.87
CA THR A 35 35.06 7.99 -14.29
C THR A 35 34.01 8.78 -15.03
N THR A 36 34.51 9.80 -15.69
CA THR A 36 34.10 10.56 -16.86
C THR A 36 32.78 10.22 -17.55
N ASP A 37 32.05 11.30 -17.72
CA ASP A 37 31.19 11.74 -18.82
C ASP A 37 30.96 10.75 -19.97
N THR A 38 29.70 10.40 -20.14
CA THR A 38 29.18 10.15 -21.50
C THR A 38 27.94 11.00 -21.70
N ALA A 39 28.16 12.18 -22.26
CA ALA A 39 27.13 13.03 -22.81
C ALA A 39 26.37 12.26 -23.90
N ILE A 40 25.07 12.07 -23.73
CA ILE A 40 24.19 11.59 -24.79
C ILE A 40 23.92 12.80 -25.69
N SER A 41 24.58 12.83 -26.84
CA SER A 41 24.30 13.74 -27.95
C SER A 41 22.89 13.42 -28.49
N ILE A 42 22.05 14.45 -28.48
CA ILE A 42 20.77 14.46 -29.19
C ILE A 42 21.10 14.82 -30.64
N ASP A 43 21.19 13.84 -31.52
CA ASP A 43 21.18 14.08 -32.96
C ASP A 43 19.75 14.38 -33.39
N ALA A 44 19.52 15.65 -33.74
CA ALA A 44 18.36 16.09 -34.49
C ALA A 44 18.58 15.72 -35.95
N ASP A 45 17.93 14.70 -36.44
CA ASP A 45 17.78 14.48 -37.87
C ASP A 45 16.35 14.79 -38.30
N ALA A 46 16.21 15.81 -39.11
CA ALA A 46 14.97 16.27 -39.68
C ALA A 46 14.77 15.62 -41.07
N SER A 47 13.52 15.31 -41.30
CA SER A 47 12.93 14.95 -42.61
C SER A 47 12.84 13.48 -42.99
N SER A 48 11.68 12.87 -42.69
CA SER A 48 10.97 12.09 -43.70
C SER A 48 9.48 12.08 -43.39
N GLN A 49 8.69 12.61 -44.34
CA GLN A 49 7.24 12.45 -44.37
C GLN A 49 6.93 10.95 -44.50
N ASN A 50 6.21 10.41 -43.56
CA ASN A 50 5.55 9.13 -43.70
C ASN A 50 4.13 9.20 -43.14
N GLU A 51 3.21 8.69 -43.94
CA GLU A 51 1.77 8.57 -43.76
C GLU A 51 1.35 7.93 -42.42
N PRO A 52 0.08 8.09 -41.98
CA PRO A 52 -0.39 7.59 -40.69
C PRO A 52 -0.44 6.07 -40.73
N THR A 53 0.55 5.43 -40.13
CA THR A 53 0.53 3.99 -39.86
C THR A 53 -0.41 3.72 -38.69
N GLU A 54 -1.32 2.79 -38.92
CA GLU A 54 -2.28 2.17 -38.02
C GLU A 54 -1.79 2.04 -36.57
N GLY A 55 -2.72 2.21 -35.64
CA GLY A 55 -2.50 2.33 -34.19
C GLY A 55 -1.52 1.30 -33.62
N LYS A 56 -0.40 1.81 -33.12
CA LYS A 56 0.42 1.05 -32.18
C LYS A 56 -0.42 0.69 -30.97
N HIS A 57 -0.79 -0.58 -30.86
CA HIS A 57 -1.38 -1.12 -29.64
C HIS A 57 -0.45 -0.78 -28.47
N ILE A 58 -0.82 0.20 -27.68
CA ILE A 58 -0.12 0.52 -26.42
C ILE A 58 -0.32 -0.67 -25.51
N ARG A 59 0.71 -1.50 -25.35
CA ARG A 59 0.69 -2.66 -24.49
C ARG A 59 0.55 -2.21 -23.04
N ILE A 60 -0.63 -2.35 -22.46
CA ILE A 60 -0.89 -2.04 -21.05
C ILE A 60 0.04 -2.93 -20.19
N VAL A 61 0.87 -2.28 -19.37
CA VAL A 61 1.77 -2.98 -18.44
C VAL A 61 1.07 -3.14 -17.11
N ASN A 62 0.56 -4.35 -16.84
CA ASN A 62 -0.08 -4.65 -15.56
C ASN A 62 0.92 -4.61 -14.40
N THR A 63 0.50 -4.02 -13.29
CA THR A 63 1.25 -3.95 -12.03
C THR A 63 1.12 -5.21 -11.19
N PHE A 64 0.19 -6.08 -11.51
CA PHE A 64 -0.20 -7.28 -10.77
C PHE A 64 -0.06 -8.55 -11.63
N MET A 65 -0.05 -9.70 -10.94
CA MET A 65 -0.16 -11.03 -11.56
C MET A 65 -1.48 -11.69 -11.15
N LYS A 66 -2.30 -12.09 -12.12
CA LYS A 66 -3.46 -12.96 -11.84
C LYS A 66 -2.95 -14.35 -11.43
N ARG A 67 -3.15 -14.72 -10.16
CA ARG A 67 -2.81 -16.06 -9.65
C ARG A 67 -4.05 -16.95 -9.69
N ARG A 68 -3.95 -18.15 -10.23
CA ARG A 68 -4.98 -19.17 -10.05
C ARG A 68 -4.84 -19.74 -8.64
N THR A 69 -5.79 -19.44 -7.77
CA THR A 69 -5.84 -19.96 -6.41
C THR A 69 -7.17 -20.64 -6.19
N HIS A 70 -7.19 -21.71 -5.41
CA HIS A 70 -8.43 -22.38 -5.03
C HIS A 70 -9.27 -21.42 -4.16
N MET A 71 -10.53 -21.23 -4.55
CA MET A 71 -11.52 -20.49 -3.79
C MET A 71 -12.12 -21.39 -2.72
N ASN A 72 -12.21 -20.92 -1.48
CA ASN A 72 -12.90 -21.66 -0.43
C ASN A 72 -14.43 -21.42 -0.49
N LYS A 73 -15.20 -22.31 0.12
CA LYS A 73 -16.67 -22.27 0.08
C LYS A 73 -17.27 -20.94 0.59
N ASN A 74 -16.67 -20.31 1.59
CA ASN A 74 -17.16 -19.05 2.13
C ASN A 74 -16.94 -17.89 1.16
N ALA A 75 -15.79 -17.87 0.48
CA ALA A 75 -15.51 -16.88 -0.55
C ALA A 75 -16.45 -17.07 -1.77
N GLU A 76 -16.69 -18.31 -2.18
CA GLU A 76 -17.62 -18.63 -3.26
C GLU A 76 -19.06 -18.22 -2.89
N LEU A 77 -19.48 -18.50 -1.66
CA LEU A 77 -20.78 -18.08 -1.13
C LEU A 77 -20.92 -16.55 -1.21
N ALA A 78 -19.92 -15.80 -0.74
CA ALA A 78 -19.98 -14.34 -0.72
C ALA A 78 -19.99 -13.69 -2.11
N LEU A 79 -19.52 -14.40 -3.13
CA LEU A 79 -19.59 -13.92 -4.52
C LEU A 79 -20.93 -14.19 -5.19
N THR A 80 -21.74 -15.10 -4.66
CA THR A 80 -22.97 -15.58 -5.31
C THR A 80 -24.24 -15.33 -4.53
N ALA A 81 -24.16 -15.25 -3.19
CA ALA A 81 -25.33 -15.11 -2.35
C ALA A 81 -25.79 -13.65 -2.22
N PRO A 82 -27.09 -13.38 -2.32
CA PRO A 82 -27.66 -12.03 -2.35
C PRO A 82 -27.33 -11.17 -1.12
N GLU A 83 -27.17 -11.79 0.05
CA GLU A 83 -26.86 -11.09 1.30
C GLU A 83 -25.51 -10.38 1.29
N PHE A 84 -24.56 -10.80 0.43
CA PHE A 84 -23.26 -10.14 0.25
C PHE A 84 -23.19 -9.19 -0.94
N ALA A 85 -24.23 -9.17 -1.80
CA ALA A 85 -24.21 -8.41 -3.06
C ALA A 85 -23.96 -6.92 -2.83
N HIS A 86 -24.41 -6.36 -1.71
CA HIS A 86 -24.26 -4.93 -1.39
C HIS A 86 -22.80 -4.52 -1.08
N TYR A 87 -21.89 -5.48 -0.83
CA TYR A 87 -20.45 -5.22 -0.70
C TYR A 87 -19.76 -5.14 -2.06
N LEU A 88 -20.28 -5.82 -3.07
CA LEU A 88 -19.67 -5.96 -4.38
C LEU A 88 -20.22 -4.90 -5.34
N VAL A 89 -19.38 -3.95 -5.74
CA VAL A 89 -19.80 -2.82 -6.61
C VAL A 89 -20.03 -3.27 -8.05
N ASN A 90 -19.19 -4.18 -8.54
CA ASN A 90 -19.30 -4.77 -9.87
C ASN A 90 -19.19 -6.29 -9.78
N ASN A 91 -20.13 -6.98 -10.36
CA ASN A 91 -20.19 -8.44 -10.40
C ASN A 91 -19.42 -9.04 -11.59
N SER A 92 -18.60 -8.25 -12.27
CA SER A 92 -17.83 -8.69 -13.44
C SER A 92 -16.60 -9.50 -13.00
N PHE A 93 -16.84 -10.78 -12.70
CA PHE A 93 -15.72 -11.70 -12.46
C PHE A 93 -15.05 -12.01 -13.80
N GLY A 94 -13.75 -11.71 -13.90
CA GLY A 94 -12.91 -12.00 -15.06
C GLY A 94 -12.45 -10.78 -15.85
N ASP A 95 -13.29 -9.84 -16.18
CA ASP A 95 -12.94 -8.72 -17.07
C ASP A 95 -12.64 -7.42 -16.34
N GLY A 96 -12.96 -7.33 -15.03
CA GLY A 96 -12.71 -6.13 -14.22
C GLY A 96 -13.37 -4.89 -14.82
N ASN A 97 -14.61 -5.04 -15.36
CA ASN A 97 -15.33 -3.91 -15.95
C ASN A 97 -15.63 -2.86 -14.89
N LEU A 98 -15.11 -1.66 -15.13
CA LEU A 98 -15.24 -0.49 -14.26
C LEU A 98 -16.20 0.56 -14.84
N ASP A 99 -16.94 0.23 -15.92
CA ASP A 99 -17.85 1.15 -16.57
C ASP A 99 -18.92 1.66 -15.60
N GLY A 100 -19.12 2.96 -15.59
CA GLY A 100 -20.08 3.62 -14.72
C GLY A 100 -19.61 3.89 -13.29
N ILE A 101 -18.42 3.43 -12.89
CA ILE A 101 -17.85 3.74 -11.57
C ILE A 101 -17.04 5.04 -11.70
N ASN A 102 -17.70 6.17 -11.60
CA ASN A 102 -17.10 7.50 -11.74
C ASN A 102 -17.16 8.35 -10.46
N ASP A 103 -17.80 7.84 -9.39
CA ASP A 103 -17.84 8.45 -8.06
C ASP A 103 -17.97 7.36 -7.00
N LEU A 104 -16.95 7.24 -6.12
CA LEU A 104 -16.95 6.23 -5.06
C LEU A 104 -17.81 6.62 -3.86
N ARG A 105 -18.12 7.90 -3.69
CA ARG A 105 -18.87 8.39 -2.54
C ARG A 105 -20.33 8.01 -2.62
N VAL A 106 -20.90 8.00 -3.82
CA VAL A 106 -22.30 7.60 -4.04
C VAL A 106 -22.57 6.14 -3.65
N LEU A 107 -21.53 5.29 -3.61
CA LEU A 107 -21.66 3.90 -3.17
C LEU A 107 -22.10 3.76 -1.71
N PHE A 108 -22.01 4.84 -0.94
CA PHE A 108 -22.36 4.88 0.48
C PHE A 108 -23.58 5.77 0.77
N ALA A 109 -24.32 6.20 -0.24
CA ALA A 109 -25.48 7.07 -0.05
C ALA A 109 -26.52 6.49 0.94
N ASP A 110 -26.73 5.18 0.88
CA ASP A 110 -27.65 4.45 1.76
C ASP A 110 -26.98 3.84 3.00
N SER A 111 -25.67 4.09 3.20
CA SER A 111 -24.93 3.63 4.37
C SER A 111 -25.13 4.60 5.55
N PRO A 112 -25.00 4.13 6.81
CA PRO A 112 -25.11 4.99 7.99
C PRO A 112 -24.18 6.20 7.97
N ASN A 113 -23.00 6.09 7.34
CA ASN A 113 -22.02 7.18 7.23
C ASN A 113 -22.38 8.20 6.13
N GLY A 114 -23.19 7.81 5.14
CA GLY A 114 -23.48 8.63 3.97
C GLY A 114 -22.29 8.86 3.05
N SER A 115 -22.52 9.63 2.00
CA SER A 115 -21.53 9.94 0.95
C SER A 115 -20.43 10.93 1.41
N ASP A 116 -20.69 11.72 2.44
CA ASP A 116 -19.78 12.79 2.87
C ASP A 116 -18.71 12.33 3.87
N ALA A 117 -18.83 11.11 4.41
CA ALA A 117 -17.84 10.57 5.32
C ALA A 117 -16.44 10.48 4.67
N PRO A 118 -15.36 10.58 5.46
CA PRO A 118 -14.00 10.42 4.95
C PRO A 118 -13.85 9.08 4.21
N LEU A 119 -13.19 9.10 3.06
CA LEU A 119 -13.06 7.95 2.17
C LEU A 119 -11.62 7.43 2.13
N THR A 120 -11.47 6.13 2.42
CA THR A 120 -10.21 5.39 2.23
C THR A 120 -10.36 4.44 1.03
N VAL A 121 -9.33 4.39 0.19
CA VAL A 121 -9.21 3.39 -0.89
C VAL A 121 -7.95 2.55 -0.62
N GLU A 122 -8.11 1.24 -0.45
CA GLU A 122 -6.98 0.31 -0.42
C GLU A 122 -6.83 -0.42 -1.74
N ILE A 123 -5.62 -0.35 -2.31
CA ILE A 123 -5.26 -0.95 -3.58
C ILE A 123 -4.55 -2.27 -3.33
N GLY A 124 -5.10 -3.37 -3.86
CA GLY A 124 -4.49 -4.69 -3.74
C GLY A 124 -4.57 -5.26 -2.33
N PHE A 125 -5.72 -5.23 -1.69
CA PHE A 125 -5.92 -5.70 -0.31
C PHE A 125 -5.68 -7.21 -0.11
N GLY A 126 -5.43 -7.95 -1.17
CA GLY A 126 -5.15 -9.40 -1.14
C GLY A 126 -6.29 -10.22 -0.56
N LEU A 127 -6.09 -10.85 0.60
CA LEU A 127 -7.13 -11.64 1.28
C LEU A 127 -8.06 -10.78 2.17
N GLY A 128 -7.77 -9.50 2.35
CA GLY A 128 -8.62 -8.53 3.03
C GLY A 128 -8.57 -8.55 4.55
N ASP A 129 -7.71 -9.35 5.20
CA ASP A 129 -7.69 -9.46 6.67
C ASP A 129 -7.43 -8.07 7.32
N SER A 130 -6.36 -7.36 6.92
CA SER A 130 -6.03 -6.03 7.44
C SER A 130 -7.00 -4.94 6.98
N PHE A 131 -7.51 -5.03 5.75
CA PHE A 131 -8.51 -4.10 5.24
C PHE A 131 -9.80 -4.12 6.08
N ILE A 132 -10.31 -5.30 6.39
CA ILE A 132 -11.50 -5.47 7.23
C ILE A 132 -11.24 -5.03 8.68
N GLU A 133 -10.06 -5.34 9.23
CA GLU A 133 -9.67 -4.91 10.59
C GLU A 133 -9.64 -3.38 10.69
N MET A 134 -9.07 -2.68 9.69
CA MET A 134 -9.08 -1.20 9.64
C MET A 134 -10.50 -0.64 9.50
N ALA A 135 -11.33 -1.23 8.63
CA ALA A 135 -12.70 -0.77 8.43
C ALA A 135 -13.56 -0.94 9.71
N ALA A 136 -13.35 -2.02 10.46
CA ALA A 136 -14.01 -2.26 11.74
C ALA A 136 -13.54 -1.29 12.84
N ALA A 137 -12.25 -0.91 12.82
CA ALA A 137 -11.66 0.01 13.79
C ALA A 137 -12.03 1.48 13.52
N GLU A 138 -12.36 1.85 12.28
CA GLU A 138 -12.76 3.20 11.88
C GLU A 138 -14.22 3.21 11.33
N PRO A 139 -15.26 2.92 12.13
CA PRO A 139 -16.63 2.73 11.65
C PRO A 139 -17.28 3.99 11.05
N THR A 140 -16.76 5.19 11.34
CA THR A 140 -17.24 6.46 10.80
C THR A 140 -16.57 6.85 9.46
N ARG A 141 -15.66 6.02 8.95
CA ARG A 141 -14.97 6.20 7.68
C ARG A 141 -15.46 5.17 6.65
N ASN A 142 -15.61 5.59 5.42
CA ASN A 142 -15.93 4.70 4.31
C ASN A 142 -14.66 4.07 3.73
N PHE A 143 -14.73 2.79 3.40
CA PHE A 143 -13.63 2.01 2.86
C PHE A 143 -14.00 1.38 1.52
N VAL A 144 -13.19 1.61 0.49
CA VAL A 144 -13.28 0.93 -0.80
C VAL A 144 -12.02 0.10 -1.01
N GLY A 145 -12.16 -1.20 -1.12
CA GLY A 145 -11.08 -2.12 -1.49
C GLY A 145 -11.10 -2.38 -3.00
N VAL A 146 -9.94 -2.27 -3.66
CA VAL A 146 -9.80 -2.58 -5.09
C VAL A 146 -8.83 -3.75 -5.25
N GLU A 147 -9.30 -4.85 -5.84
CA GLU A 147 -8.51 -6.08 -5.99
C GLU A 147 -8.86 -6.79 -7.31
N VAL A 148 -7.94 -7.60 -7.83
CA VAL A 148 -8.14 -8.42 -9.05
C VAL A 148 -8.17 -9.91 -8.77
N HIS A 149 -7.88 -10.31 -7.53
CA HIS A 149 -7.81 -11.70 -7.08
C HIS A 149 -9.16 -12.13 -6.49
N GLU A 150 -9.99 -12.78 -7.29
CA GLU A 150 -11.35 -13.19 -6.92
C GLU A 150 -11.48 -13.92 -5.57
N PRO A 151 -10.62 -14.91 -5.22
CA PRO A 151 -10.68 -15.53 -3.91
C PRO A 151 -10.49 -14.56 -2.74
N GLY A 152 -9.69 -13.50 -2.94
CA GLY A 152 -9.50 -12.43 -1.97
C GLY A 152 -10.76 -11.57 -1.84
N ILE A 153 -11.35 -11.19 -2.98
CA ILE A 153 -12.61 -10.43 -3.04
C ILE A 153 -13.72 -11.17 -2.30
N GLY A 154 -13.93 -12.44 -2.62
CA GLY A 154 -14.97 -13.25 -1.95
C GLY A 154 -14.71 -13.43 -0.45
N LYS A 155 -13.44 -13.67 -0.04
CA LYS A 155 -13.09 -13.75 1.38
C LYS A 155 -13.34 -12.42 2.10
N CYS A 156 -12.96 -11.30 1.49
CA CYS A 156 -13.15 -9.97 2.04
C CYS A 156 -14.64 -9.64 2.22
N ALA A 157 -15.48 -9.91 1.21
CA ALA A 157 -16.92 -9.73 1.27
C ALA A 157 -17.55 -10.63 2.37
N TYR A 158 -17.13 -11.88 2.47
CA TYR A 158 -17.59 -12.78 3.54
C TYR A 158 -17.26 -12.23 4.93
N MET A 159 -16.02 -11.74 5.14
CA MET A 159 -15.62 -11.17 6.43
C MET A 159 -16.38 -9.88 6.75
N ALA A 160 -16.60 -9.00 5.77
CA ALA A 160 -17.40 -7.80 5.95
C ALA A 160 -18.84 -8.15 6.37
N GLY A 161 -19.46 -9.10 5.69
CA GLY A 161 -20.83 -9.54 5.99
C GLY A 161 -20.96 -10.22 7.35
N THR A 162 -20.03 -11.12 7.71
CA THR A 162 -20.07 -11.80 9.00
C THR A 162 -19.83 -10.86 10.19
N GLN A 163 -19.16 -9.75 9.98
CA GLN A 163 -18.95 -8.70 10.99
C GLN A 163 -20.01 -7.59 10.92
N GLY A 164 -20.93 -7.63 9.95
CA GLY A 164 -21.99 -6.63 9.79
C GLY A 164 -21.48 -5.24 9.46
N LEU A 165 -20.33 -5.12 8.76
CA LEU A 165 -19.76 -3.82 8.42
C LEU A 165 -20.63 -3.13 7.35
N THR A 166 -20.96 -1.86 7.58
CA THR A 166 -21.77 -1.05 6.65
C THR A 166 -20.95 -0.04 5.86
N ASN A 167 -19.68 0.09 6.21
CA ASN A 167 -18.75 1.10 5.68
C ASN A 167 -17.74 0.51 4.68
N VAL A 168 -18.02 -0.66 4.10
CA VAL A 168 -17.12 -1.37 3.18
C VAL A 168 -17.77 -1.55 1.82
N LYS A 169 -17.02 -1.26 0.75
CA LYS A 169 -17.34 -1.64 -0.63
C LYS A 169 -16.11 -2.25 -1.30
N ILE A 170 -16.32 -3.18 -2.21
CA ILE A 170 -15.27 -3.96 -2.87
C ILE A 170 -15.45 -3.87 -4.39
N ILE A 171 -14.37 -3.51 -5.09
CA ILE A 171 -14.34 -3.39 -6.54
C ILE A 171 -13.36 -4.41 -7.11
N ASN A 172 -13.83 -5.22 -8.05
CA ASN A 172 -12.99 -6.10 -8.85
C ASN A 172 -12.45 -5.32 -10.07
N GLY A 173 -11.15 -5.02 -10.09
CA GLY A 173 -10.57 -4.31 -11.23
C GLY A 173 -9.17 -3.75 -11.02
N ASP A 174 -8.64 -3.14 -12.08
CA ASP A 174 -7.36 -2.42 -12.03
C ASP A 174 -7.54 -1.05 -11.38
N ALA A 175 -6.88 -0.85 -10.24
CA ALA A 175 -6.98 0.39 -9.46
C ALA A 175 -6.55 1.63 -10.25
N ILE A 176 -5.55 1.53 -11.13
CA ILE A 176 -5.10 2.66 -11.95
C ILE A 176 -6.17 3.04 -12.98
N GLN A 177 -6.87 2.06 -13.57
CA GLN A 177 -7.97 2.35 -14.48
C GLN A 177 -9.15 2.98 -13.72
N LEU A 178 -9.47 2.48 -12.53
CA LEU A 178 -10.47 3.09 -11.66
C LEU A 178 -10.13 4.54 -11.34
N LEU A 179 -8.95 4.80 -10.78
CA LEU A 179 -8.52 6.15 -10.37
C LEU A 179 -8.53 7.17 -11.52
N LYS A 180 -8.29 6.73 -12.77
CA LYS A 180 -8.38 7.61 -13.95
C LYS A 180 -9.78 8.12 -14.23
N GLN A 181 -10.83 7.36 -13.87
CA GLN A 181 -12.23 7.69 -14.11
C GLN A 181 -12.81 8.59 -13.00
N LEU A 182 -12.18 8.58 -11.82
CA LEU A 182 -12.67 9.35 -10.67
C LEU A 182 -12.37 10.85 -10.83
N PRO A 183 -13.20 11.71 -10.19
CA PRO A 183 -12.92 13.14 -10.09
C PRO A 183 -11.56 13.41 -9.40
N GLU A 184 -11.03 14.58 -9.63
CA GLU A 184 -9.90 15.09 -8.86
C GLU A 184 -10.33 15.41 -7.42
N ASN A 185 -9.37 15.36 -6.48
CA ASN A 185 -9.61 15.70 -5.07
C ASN A 185 -10.78 14.92 -4.45
N HIS A 186 -10.85 13.63 -4.73
CA HIS A 186 -12.00 12.78 -4.39
C HIS A 186 -11.78 11.93 -3.13
N ILE A 187 -10.55 11.46 -2.89
CA ILE A 187 -10.19 10.46 -1.87
C ILE A 187 -9.39 11.11 -0.74
N ASP A 188 -9.74 10.81 0.51
CA ASP A 188 -9.03 11.34 1.67
C ASP A 188 -7.77 10.53 1.99
N ARG A 189 -7.78 9.21 1.72
CA ARG A 189 -6.68 8.28 2.02
C ARG A 189 -6.58 7.22 0.94
N ILE A 190 -5.37 7.03 0.37
CA ILE A 190 -5.07 5.89 -0.52
C ILE A 190 -4.00 5.04 0.14
N GLN A 191 -4.23 3.73 0.20
CA GLN A 191 -3.36 2.74 0.82
C GLN A 191 -2.89 1.72 -0.20
N LEU A 192 -1.59 1.35 -0.13
CA LEU A 192 -0.96 0.34 -0.98
C LEU A 192 0.03 -0.46 -0.15
N TYR A 193 -0.38 -1.62 0.33
CA TYR A 193 0.46 -2.42 1.22
C TYR A 193 1.05 -3.63 0.53
N PHE A 194 2.35 -3.82 0.70
CA PHE A 194 3.14 -4.95 0.20
C PHE A 194 2.92 -5.23 -1.30
N PRO A 195 2.98 -4.19 -2.16
CA PRO A 195 2.87 -4.40 -3.60
C PRO A 195 4.04 -5.24 -4.12
N ASP A 196 3.80 -5.97 -5.23
CA ASP A 196 4.83 -6.78 -5.87
C ASP A 196 6.12 -5.97 -6.13
N PRO A 197 7.28 -6.34 -5.58
CA PRO A 197 8.52 -5.56 -5.67
C PRO A 197 9.19 -5.64 -7.05
N TRP A 198 8.79 -6.61 -7.89
CA TRP A 198 9.36 -6.83 -9.22
C TRP A 198 10.88 -6.78 -9.22
N GLN A 199 11.54 -7.72 -8.53
CA GLN A 199 12.96 -7.76 -8.22
C GLN A 199 13.89 -7.65 -9.44
N LYS A 200 13.48 -8.20 -10.62
CA LYS A 200 14.31 -8.17 -11.83
C LYS A 200 14.22 -6.79 -12.48
N LYS A 201 15.37 -6.16 -12.78
CA LYS A 201 15.48 -4.81 -13.38
C LYS A 201 14.56 -4.60 -14.60
N ARG A 202 14.46 -5.61 -15.50
CA ARG A 202 13.56 -5.58 -16.67
C ARG A 202 12.05 -5.47 -16.30
N HIS A 203 11.67 -5.71 -15.05
CA HIS A 203 10.30 -5.67 -14.55
C HIS A 203 9.99 -4.40 -13.74
N TYR A 204 10.95 -3.50 -13.49
CA TYR A 204 10.73 -2.28 -12.70
C TYR A 204 9.59 -1.41 -13.23
N LYS A 205 9.38 -1.39 -14.56
CA LYS A 205 8.21 -0.74 -15.19
C LYS A 205 6.83 -1.25 -14.70
N ARG A 206 6.80 -2.40 -14.01
CA ARG A 206 5.60 -2.96 -13.40
C ARG A 206 5.38 -2.51 -11.96
N ARG A 207 6.40 -1.92 -11.31
CA ARG A 207 6.29 -1.40 -9.94
C ARG A 207 5.15 -0.40 -9.88
N PHE A 208 4.28 -0.53 -8.87
CA PHE A 208 3.14 0.37 -8.73
C PHE A 208 3.62 1.81 -8.49
N VAL A 209 4.57 2.02 -7.58
CA VAL A 209 5.13 3.35 -7.33
C VAL A 209 6.06 3.72 -8.49
N SER A 210 5.56 4.56 -9.38
CA SER A 210 6.26 5.15 -10.53
C SER A 210 5.72 6.56 -10.79
N PRO A 211 6.48 7.48 -11.40
CA PRO A 211 6.04 8.86 -11.61
C PRO A 211 4.68 8.96 -12.32
N GLU A 212 4.44 8.14 -13.35
CA GLU A 212 3.19 8.17 -14.14
C GLU A 212 1.98 7.77 -13.30
N ARG A 213 2.13 6.76 -12.42
CA ARG A 213 1.04 6.30 -11.55
C ARG A 213 0.83 7.21 -10.38
N MET A 214 1.91 7.79 -9.83
CA MET A 214 1.81 8.77 -8.75
C MET A 214 1.09 10.04 -9.19
N ALA A 215 1.20 10.46 -10.46
CA ALA A 215 0.39 11.55 -11.00
C ALA A 215 -1.12 11.25 -10.89
N ILE A 216 -1.54 10.01 -11.18
CA ILE A 216 -2.94 9.58 -11.09
C ILE A 216 -3.39 9.51 -9.63
N VAL A 217 -2.56 8.91 -8.75
CA VAL A 217 -2.84 8.78 -7.31
C VAL A 217 -2.97 10.18 -6.68
N THR A 218 -2.00 11.07 -6.91
CA THR A 218 -2.00 12.43 -6.36
C THR A 218 -3.18 13.25 -6.85
N ARG A 219 -3.52 13.14 -8.15
CA ARG A 219 -4.72 13.79 -8.70
C ARG A 219 -5.99 13.37 -7.96
N SER A 220 -6.11 12.09 -7.63
CA SER A 220 -7.30 11.52 -6.98
C SER A 220 -7.39 11.86 -5.48
N LEU A 221 -6.27 12.13 -4.81
CA LEU A 221 -6.26 12.56 -3.42
C LEU A 221 -6.81 13.98 -3.28
N LYS A 222 -7.53 14.24 -2.19
CA LYS A 222 -7.87 15.60 -1.73
C LYS A 222 -6.60 16.32 -1.28
N GLN A 223 -6.63 17.64 -1.30
CA GLN A 223 -5.61 18.46 -0.62
C GLN A 223 -5.58 18.11 0.87
N GLY A 224 -4.39 17.89 1.43
CA GLY A 224 -4.20 17.34 2.78
C GLY A 224 -4.55 15.86 2.93
N GLY A 225 -5.07 15.21 1.89
CA GLY A 225 -5.21 13.76 1.83
C GLY A 225 -3.85 13.08 1.68
N TRP A 226 -3.76 11.79 1.96
CA TRP A 226 -2.48 11.13 2.01
C TRP A 226 -2.45 9.75 1.36
N PHE A 227 -1.26 9.43 0.84
CA PHE A 227 -0.88 8.14 0.30
C PHE A 227 0.00 7.40 1.30
N HIS A 228 -0.41 6.21 1.71
CA HIS A 228 0.35 5.35 2.60
C HIS A 228 0.74 4.07 1.87
N THR A 229 2.02 3.76 1.88
CA THR A 229 2.53 2.50 1.34
C THR A 229 3.48 1.83 2.32
N ALA A 230 3.49 0.50 2.32
CA ALA A 230 4.43 -0.30 3.11
C ALA A 230 5.00 -1.43 2.25
N THR A 231 6.26 -1.81 2.51
CA THR A 231 6.92 -2.93 1.84
C THR A 231 7.91 -3.62 2.78
N ASP A 232 8.09 -4.93 2.59
CA ASP A 232 9.11 -5.75 3.26
C ASP A 232 10.36 -5.98 2.39
N TRP A 233 10.42 -5.31 1.23
CA TRP A 233 11.53 -5.39 0.29
C TRP A 233 12.36 -4.11 0.30
N GLU A 234 13.50 -4.11 0.97
CA GLU A 234 14.36 -2.94 1.20
C GLU A 234 14.67 -2.14 -0.07
N HIS A 235 15.13 -2.81 -1.13
CA HIS A 235 15.44 -2.15 -2.41
C HIS A 235 14.20 -1.44 -3.00
N TYR A 236 13.00 -1.97 -2.79
CA TYR A 236 11.78 -1.31 -3.25
C TYR A 236 11.39 -0.16 -2.31
N ALA A 237 11.66 -0.27 -1.02
CA ALA A 237 11.45 0.82 -0.07
C ALA A 237 12.23 2.08 -0.48
N PHE A 238 13.53 1.95 -0.76
CA PHE A 238 14.36 3.06 -1.23
C PHE A 238 13.92 3.60 -2.61
N TRP A 239 13.52 2.71 -3.53
CA TRP A 239 12.91 3.14 -4.79
C TRP A 239 11.64 3.97 -4.58
N MET A 240 10.77 3.56 -3.64
CA MET A 240 9.56 4.31 -3.31
C MET A 240 9.90 5.70 -2.78
N VAL A 241 10.86 5.82 -1.86
CA VAL A 241 11.35 7.12 -1.36
C VAL A 241 11.85 8.00 -2.51
N GLU A 242 12.72 7.47 -3.36
CA GLU A 242 13.29 8.22 -4.50
C GLU A 242 12.18 8.78 -5.42
N VAL A 243 11.21 7.94 -5.78
CA VAL A 243 10.10 8.34 -6.66
C VAL A 243 9.17 9.35 -5.97
N LEU A 244 8.81 9.12 -4.71
CA LEU A 244 7.83 9.91 -4.00
C LEU A 244 8.40 11.26 -3.53
N ASP A 245 9.65 11.31 -3.06
CA ASP A 245 10.32 12.58 -2.70
C ASP A 245 10.59 13.45 -3.93
N GLY A 246 10.82 12.81 -5.09
CA GLY A 246 10.98 13.51 -6.36
C GLY A 246 9.68 13.96 -7.00
N PHE A 247 8.51 13.62 -6.44
CA PHE A 247 7.22 13.91 -7.03
C PHE A 247 6.64 15.22 -6.49
N ALA A 248 6.48 16.23 -7.36
CA ALA A 248 5.89 17.52 -6.98
C ALA A 248 4.43 17.37 -6.50
N GLY A 249 4.09 18.04 -5.41
CA GLY A 249 2.74 18.02 -4.81
C GLY A 249 2.51 16.90 -3.81
N LEU A 250 3.60 16.22 -3.37
CA LEU A 250 3.59 15.28 -2.25
C LEU A 250 4.70 15.63 -1.27
N THR A 251 4.36 15.72 0.00
CA THR A 251 5.32 15.95 1.10
C THR A 251 5.42 14.71 1.99
N ASN A 252 6.65 14.21 2.19
CA ASN A 252 6.92 13.09 3.09
C ASN A 252 6.66 13.49 4.54
N GLN A 253 5.77 12.80 5.23
CA GLN A 253 5.41 13.09 6.62
C GLN A 253 6.59 12.96 7.59
N ALA A 254 7.50 12.03 7.32
CA ALA A 254 8.71 11.81 8.13
C ALA A 254 9.90 12.70 7.72
N GLY A 255 9.70 13.56 6.71
CA GLY A 255 10.77 14.33 6.06
C GLY A 255 11.45 13.55 4.94
N ALA A 256 11.97 14.27 3.94
CA ALA A 256 12.59 13.68 2.76
C ALA A 256 13.67 12.65 3.13
N GLY A 257 13.68 11.52 2.44
CA GLY A 257 14.61 10.41 2.65
C GLY A 257 14.27 9.48 3.82
N ASN A 258 13.27 9.80 4.64
CA ASN A 258 12.95 9.04 5.84
C ASN A 258 11.73 8.14 5.66
N PHE A 259 11.68 7.08 6.48
CA PHE A 259 10.54 6.18 6.63
C PHE A 259 9.74 6.57 7.87
N THR A 260 8.45 6.30 7.83
CA THR A 260 7.53 6.50 8.96
C THR A 260 7.53 5.23 9.82
N ASP A 261 7.40 5.36 11.14
CA ASP A 261 7.06 4.22 11.98
C ASP A 261 5.70 3.64 11.54
N ARG A 262 5.51 2.33 11.73
CA ARG A 262 4.23 1.70 11.42
C ARG A 262 3.11 2.39 12.21
N PRO A 263 2.12 3.03 11.56
CA PRO A 263 1.02 3.69 12.27
C PRO A 263 0.12 2.68 13.00
N ASP A 264 -0.45 3.07 14.13
CA ASP A 264 -1.31 2.20 14.94
C ASP A 264 -2.55 1.70 14.18
N PHE A 265 -3.08 2.51 13.25
CA PHE A 265 -4.24 2.11 12.44
C PHE A 265 -3.91 1.04 11.39
N ARG A 266 -2.63 0.80 11.04
CA ARG A 266 -2.24 -0.28 10.13
C ARG A 266 -1.97 -1.55 10.93
N PRO A 267 -2.85 -2.57 10.87
CA PRO A 267 -2.64 -3.83 11.58
C PRO A 267 -1.37 -4.53 11.12
N MET A 268 -0.72 -5.21 12.05
CA MET A 268 0.41 -6.05 11.72
C MET A 268 -0.08 -7.33 11.02
N THR A 269 0.29 -7.50 9.75
CA THR A 269 -0.09 -8.69 9.00
C THR A 269 0.63 -9.95 9.53
N LYS A 270 0.06 -11.13 9.26
CA LYS A 270 0.71 -12.41 9.60
C LYS A 270 2.06 -12.58 8.88
N PHE A 271 2.17 -12.06 7.66
CA PHE A 271 3.42 -12.10 6.89
C PHE A 271 4.48 -11.18 7.50
N GLU A 272 4.10 -9.98 7.86
CA GLU A 272 4.95 -9.00 8.51
C GLU A 272 5.53 -9.55 9.82
N ARG A 273 4.67 -10.12 10.69
CA ARG A 273 5.11 -10.74 11.94
C ARG A 273 6.15 -11.83 11.71
N ARG A 274 5.90 -12.74 10.75
CA ARG A 274 6.86 -13.80 10.39
C ARG A 274 8.14 -13.26 9.76
N GLY A 275 8.05 -12.14 9.04
CA GLY A 275 9.20 -11.44 8.48
C GLY A 275 10.08 -10.87 9.58
N LEU A 276 9.48 -10.14 10.53
CA LEU A 276 10.18 -9.57 11.69
C LEU A 276 10.85 -10.65 12.55
N GLU A 277 10.18 -11.78 12.80
CA GLU A 277 10.77 -12.94 13.50
C GLU A 277 12.03 -13.50 12.81
N ARG A 278 12.19 -13.26 11.51
CA ARG A 278 13.35 -13.65 10.69
C ARG A 278 14.35 -12.52 10.48
N GLY A 279 14.15 -11.38 11.14
CA GLY A 279 15.03 -10.21 11.02
C GLY A 279 14.78 -9.37 9.75
N HIS A 280 13.67 -9.56 9.07
CA HIS A 280 13.30 -8.72 7.93
C HIS A 280 12.71 -7.41 8.43
N GLY A 281 13.11 -6.29 7.81
CA GLY A 281 12.50 -4.98 8.06
C GLY A 281 11.17 -4.83 7.33
N VAL A 282 10.36 -3.89 7.80
CA VAL A 282 9.22 -3.35 7.07
C VAL A 282 9.35 -1.85 7.07
N TRP A 283 9.12 -1.24 5.92
CA TRP A 283 9.27 0.19 5.70
C TRP A 283 7.92 0.77 5.34
N ASP A 284 7.42 1.66 6.19
CA ASP A 284 6.21 2.45 5.98
C ASP A 284 6.55 3.84 5.46
N LEU A 285 5.74 4.37 4.57
CA LEU A 285 5.88 5.67 3.93
C LEU A 285 4.52 6.36 3.86
N ILE A 286 4.40 7.56 4.42
CA ILE A 286 3.20 8.39 4.34
C ILE A 286 3.56 9.69 3.66
N TYR A 287 2.85 10.01 2.57
CA TYR A 287 2.99 11.23 1.80
C TYR A 287 1.67 11.99 1.78
N ILE A 288 1.73 13.27 2.11
CA ILE A 288 0.58 14.16 2.17
C ILE A 288 0.54 14.98 0.88
N LYS A 289 -0.64 15.11 0.28
CA LYS A 289 -0.85 16.00 -0.86
C LYS A 289 -0.86 17.45 -0.38
N ASP A 290 0.00 18.28 -1.00
CA ASP A 290 0.17 19.71 -0.71
C ASP A 290 -1.06 20.53 -1.05
#